data_bee89384ad8040499bd0a14dc0f2435a
#
_entry.id   bee89384ad8040499bd0a14dc0f2435a
#
_cell.length_a   1.000
_cell.length_b   1.000
_cell.length_c   1.000
_cell.angle_alpha   90.00
_cell.angle_beta   90.00
_cell.angle_gamma   90.00
#
_symmetry.space_group_name_H-M   'P 1'
#
loop_
_entity.id
_entity.type
_entity.pdbx_description
1 polymer ?
#
loop_
_entity_poly.entity_id
_entity_poly.type
_entity_poly.pdbx_seq_one_letter_code
_entity_poly.pdbx_strand_id
1 'polypeptide(L)'
;IYYSIVTDTRDSLYVSLLMADQILETTVDVKMLGNVLTKPQKFKVEVVGERTDAKEGIHYEKLPEFYEFPAGEFIYKMPVRLIKGDAAIKQKPVTLTLRLVATGDLGVAYADKSEIRLLIADMLKKPEGEGYYGDMTAFKKLFGEYSQKKHMMIIEMTGHDFWEDTYGSGNGNYGIYYEEDYYTPYARKLYKIITGSEIRDETGKVMQGWNVP
;
A
#
# COMPACT_ATOMS: atom_id res chain seq x y z
N ILE A 1 21.98 -4.60 6.54
CA ILE A 1 20.51 -4.57 6.35
C ILE A 1 20.13 -3.83 5.07
N TYR A 2 18.96 -4.09 4.52
CA TYR A 2 18.43 -3.46 3.32
C TYR A 2 16.89 -3.54 3.29
N TYR A 3 16.24 -2.68 2.50
CA TYR A 3 14.79 -2.76 2.27
C TYR A 3 14.46 -3.87 1.26
N SER A 4 13.64 -4.84 1.65
CA SER A 4 13.39 -6.03 0.83
C SER A 4 12.47 -5.80 -0.36
N ILE A 5 11.59 -4.79 -0.27
CA ILE A 5 10.66 -4.46 -1.35
C ILE A 5 11.30 -3.61 -2.46
N VAL A 6 12.50 -3.06 -2.21
CA VAL A 6 13.23 -2.28 -3.21
C VAL A 6 13.89 -3.23 -4.19
N THR A 7 13.49 -3.12 -5.45
CA THR A 7 14.02 -3.88 -6.60
C THR A 7 14.40 -2.89 -7.69
N ASP A 8 14.98 -3.36 -8.80
CA ASP A 8 15.31 -2.53 -9.96
C ASP A 8 14.09 -1.77 -10.54
N THR A 9 12.88 -2.31 -10.29
CA THR A 9 11.63 -1.75 -10.81
C THR A 9 10.69 -1.19 -9.73
N ARG A 10 11.02 -1.38 -8.44
CA ARG A 10 10.18 -0.93 -7.33
C ARG A 10 11.04 -0.32 -6.23
N ASP A 11 10.79 0.93 -5.90
CA ASP A 11 11.42 1.67 -4.81
C ASP A 11 10.39 2.37 -3.89
N SER A 12 9.12 2.08 -4.10
CA SER A 12 8.02 2.74 -3.38
C SER A 12 6.95 1.76 -2.91
N LEU A 13 6.32 2.12 -1.80
CA LEU A 13 5.15 1.49 -1.21
C LEU A 13 4.02 2.53 -1.16
N TYR A 14 2.91 2.25 -1.81
CA TYR A 14 1.70 3.07 -1.70
C TYR A 14 0.94 2.68 -0.43
N VAL A 15 0.61 3.65 0.40
CA VAL A 15 -0.14 3.44 1.63
C VAL A 15 -1.39 4.30 1.63
N SER A 16 -2.56 3.65 1.56
CA SER A 16 -3.85 4.32 1.66
C SER A 16 -4.26 4.48 3.12
N LEU A 17 -4.57 5.70 3.53
CA LEU A 17 -5.15 6.01 4.83
C LEU A 17 -6.68 6.04 4.80
N LEU A 18 -7.30 5.65 3.69
CA LEU A 18 -8.74 5.82 3.48
C LEU A 18 -9.56 5.12 4.55
N MET A 19 -9.14 3.91 4.95
CA MET A 19 -9.82 3.09 5.98
C MET A 19 -9.31 3.37 7.41
N ALA A 20 -8.29 4.21 7.57
CA ALA A 20 -7.82 4.60 8.89
C ALA A 20 -8.67 5.72 9.47
N ASP A 21 -8.93 5.67 10.77
CA ASP A 21 -9.61 6.76 11.47
C ASP A 21 -8.75 8.02 11.46
N GLN A 22 -7.59 8.00 12.11
CA GLN A 22 -6.65 9.12 12.20
C GLN A 22 -5.20 8.70 12.00
N ILE A 23 -4.81 7.55 12.50
CA ILE A 23 -3.44 7.02 12.45
C ILE A 23 -3.49 5.60 11.91
N LEU A 24 -2.60 5.31 10.98
CA LEU A 24 -2.32 3.96 10.49
C LEU A 24 -0.89 3.59 10.87
N GLU A 25 -0.72 2.48 11.58
CA GLU A 25 0.59 1.85 11.70
C GLU A 25 0.78 0.91 10.51
N THR A 26 1.74 1.22 9.67
CA THR A 26 2.18 0.34 8.56
C THR A 26 3.55 -0.22 8.87
N THR A 27 4.00 -1.22 8.12
CA THR A 27 5.33 -1.80 8.29
C THR A 27 6.13 -1.78 7.00
N VAL A 28 7.43 -1.62 7.13
CA VAL A 28 8.40 -1.73 6.05
C VAL A 28 9.37 -2.87 6.37
N ASP A 29 9.49 -3.81 5.47
CA ASP A 29 10.37 -4.97 5.67
C ASP A 29 11.83 -4.60 5.49
N VAL A 30 12.59 -4.69 6.57
CA VAL A 30 14.06 -4.59 6.59
C VAL A 30 14.64 -5.98 6.72
N LYS A 31 15.49 -6.36 5.78
CA LYS A 31 16.15 -7.70 5.76
C LYS A 31 17.57 -7.64 6.22
N MET A 32 17.99 -8.72 6.90
CA MET A 32 19.37 -9.00 7.24
C MET A 32 20.07 -9.65 6.06
N LEU A 33 21.31 -9.23 5.79
CA LEU A 33 22.25 -9.93 4.93
C LEU A 33 23.34 -10.56 5.80
N GLY A 34 23.56 -11.83 5.64
CA GLY A 34 24.53 -12.59 6.44
C GLY A 34 23.87 -13.50 7.46
N ASN A 35 24.54 -13.74 8.57
CA ASN A 35 24.04 -14.61 9.63
C ASN A 35 22.98 -13.89 10.48
N VAL A 36 22.05 -14.65 11.02
CA VAL A 36 21.11 -14.13 12.03
C VAL A 36 21.87 -13.60 13.25
N LEU A 37 21.32 -12.56 13.85
CA LEU A 37 21.87 -11.97 15.06
C LEU A 37 21.67 -12.92 16.25
N THR A 38 22.65 -12.98 17.13
CA THR A 38 22.56 -13.71 18.40
C THR A 38 22.00 -12.87 19.54
N LYS A 39 21.96 -11.55 19.36
CA LYS A 39 21.35 -10.56 20.25
C LYS A 39 20.76 -9.44 19.43
N PRO A 40 19.74 -8.73 19.93
CA PRO A 40 19.20 -7.56 19.24
C PRO A 40 20.27 -6.51 18.96
N GLN A 41 20.18 -5.84 17.80
CA GLN A 41 21.12 -4.78 17.39
C GLN A 41 20.38 -3.57 16.85
N LYS A 42 20.92 -2.39 17.15
CA LYS A 42 20.30 -1.12 16.75
C LYS A 42 20.67 -0.74 15.34
N PHE A 43 19.70 -0.15 14.63
CA PHE A 43 19.93 0.52 13.36
C PHE A 43 19.16 1.86 13.33
N LYS A 44 19.55 2.72 12.42
CA LYS A 44 18.97 4.06 12.29
C LYS A 44 18.29 4.22 10.95
N VAL A 45 17.21 5.02 10.94
CA VAL A 45 16.50 5.45 9.73
C VAL A 45 16.42 6.96 9.75
N GLU A 46 16.70 7.59 8.61
CA GLU A 46 16.61 9.03 8.42
C GLU A 46 15.61 9.37 7.33
N VAL A 47 14.97 10.52 7.47
CA VAL A 47 14.13 11.09 6.41
C VAL A 47 15.03 11.84 5.44
N VAL A 48 14.89 11.53 4.15
CA VAL A 48 15.62 12.21 3.07
C VAL A 48 14.85 13.46 2.65
N GLY A 49 15.19 14.60 3.24
CA GLY A 49 14.41 15.84 3.14
C GLY A 49 14.21 16.33 1.70
N GLU A 50 15.25 16.26 0.86
CA GLU A 50 15.17 16.70 -0.55
C GLU A 50 14.23 15.84 -1.43
N ARG A 51 13.82 14.65 -0.95
CA ARG A 51 12.91 13.71 -1.63
C ARG A 51 11.65 13.41 -0.82
N THR A 52 11.34 14.27 0.15
CA THR A 52 10.19 14.13 1.04
C THR A 52 9.37 15.41 1.04
N ASP A 53 8.10 15.32 0.68
CA ASP A 53 7.11 16.39 0.85
C ASP A 53 6.12 16.12 1.98
N ALA A 54 6.16 14.92 2.56
CA ALA A 54 5.45 14.60 3.79
C ALA A 54 6.03 15.39 4.99
N LYS A 55 5.18 15.77 5.94
CA LYS A 55 5.54 16.60 7.10
C LYS A 55 5.37 15.82 8.39
N GLU A 56 6.40 15.83 9.24
CA GLU A 56 6.35 15.28 10.60
C GLU A 56 5.23 15.96 11.42
N GLY A 57 4.48 15.15 12.16
CA GLY A 57 3.33 15.59 12.95
C GLY A 57 2.05 15.86 12.15
N ILE A 58 2.12 15.83 10.81
CA ILE A 58 0.97 15.99 9.91
C ILE A 58 0.70 14.70 9.13
N HIS A 59 1.73 14.13 8.49
CA HIS A 59 1.60 12.96 7.64
C HIS A 59 2.23 11.70 8.25
N TYR A 60 3.16 11.86 9.17
CA TYR A 60 3.78 10.77 9.92
C TYR A 60 4.20 11.22 11.32
N GLU A 61 4.26 10.28 12.26
CA GLU A 61 4.82 10.53 13.58
C GLU A 61 6.35 10.54 13.52
N LYS A 62 6.96 11.28 14.45
CA LYS A 62 8.41 11.33 14.59
C LYS A 62 8.99 9.91 14.67
N LEU A 63 9.98 9.63 13.81
CA LEU A 63 10.68 8.36 13.85
C LEU A 63 11.47 8.21 15.16
N PRO A 64 11.58 7.00 15.73
CA PRO A 64 12.47 6.75 16.83
C PRO A 64 13.93 7.03 16.46
N GLU A 65 14.75 7.39 17.43
CA GLU A 65 16.19 7.62 17.21
C GLU A 65 16.88 6.36 16.67
N PHE A 66 16.50 5.19 17.19
CA PHE A 66 16.95 3.88 16.74
C PHE A 66 15.80 2.90 16.68
N TYR A 67 15.86 2.02 15.73
CA TYR A 67 15.10 0.78 15.69
C TYR A 67 15.97 -0.37 16.19
N GLU A 68 15.36 -1.44 16.66
CA GLU A 68 16.05 -2.62 17.13
C GLU A 68 15.72 -3.82 16.26
N PHE A 69 16.72 -4.36 15.55
CA PHE A 69 16.57 -5.57 14.77
C PHE A 69 16.65 -6.77 15.72
N PRO A 70 15.63 -7.64 15.80
CA PRO A 70 15.57 -8.71 16.77
C PRO A 70 16.61 -9.82 16.49
N ALA A 71 17.01 -10.54 17.52
CA ALA A 71 17.82 -11.72 17.38
C ALA A 71 17.03 -12.88 16.75
N GLY A 72 17.71 -13.73 15.99
CA GLY A 72 17.13 -14.93 15.39
C GLY A 72 16.31 -14.69 14.13
N GLU A 73 16.11 -13.43 13.72
CA GLU A 73 15.25 -13.07 12.58
C GLU A 73 16.08 -12.65 11.37
N PHE A 74 15.55 -12.91 10.17
CA PHE A 74 16.08 -12.40 8.90
C PHE A 74 15.31 -11.20 8.38
N ILE A 75 14.08 -11.00 8.87
CA ILE A 75 13.18 -9.92 8.45
C ILE A 75 12.67 -9.23 9.70
N TYR A 76 12.81 -7.91 9.73
CA TYR A 76 12.17 -7.04 10.70
C TYR A 76 11.09 -6.20 10.03
N LYS A 77 9.87 -6.32 10.50
CA LYS A 77 8.76 -5.46 10.10
C LYS A 77 8.85 -4.13 10.84
N MET A 78 9.59 -3.20 10.26
CA MET A 78 9.83 -1.89 10.83
C MET A 78 8.54 -1.06 10.85
N PRO A 79 8.00 -0.68 12.01
CA PRO A 79 6.77 0.08 12.07
C PRO A 79 7.00 1.55 11.66
N VAL A 80 6.05 2.08 10.90
CA VAL A 80 5.96 3.51 10.56
C VAL A 80 4.53 3.96 10.82
N ARG A 81 4.34 5.00 11.65
CA ARG A 81 3.01 5.51 11.99
C ARG A 81 2.69 6.72 11.14
N LEU A 82 1.67 6.57 10.31
CA LEU A 82 1.19 7.57 9.37
C LEU A 82 -0.05 8.27 9.91
N ILE A 83 -0.17 9.57 9.64
CA ILE A 83 -1.22 10.43 10.17
C ILE A 83 -2.07 10.98 9.02
N LYS A 84 -3.39 10.94 9.21
CA LYS A 84 -4.38 11.53 8.32
C LYS A 84 -4.63 13.01 8.71
N GLY A 85 -3.58 13.83 8.62
CA GLY A 85 -3.58 15.19 9.16
C GLY A 85 -3.81 16.31 8.15
N ASP A 86 -3.83 16.02 6.83
CA ASP A 86 -3.98 17.02 5.78
C ASP A 86 -5.01 16.59 4.73
N ALA A 87 -5.96 17.47 4.41
CA ALA A 87 -6.96 17.23 3.38
C ALA A 87 -6.37 17.11 1.96
N ALA A 88 -5.16 17.64 1.71
CA ALA A 88 -4.52 17.58 0.40
C ALA A 88 -4.19 16.13 -0.02
N ILE A 89 -3.97 15.21 0.92
CA ILE A 89 -3.72 13.79 0.62
C ILE A 89 -4.93 13.04 0.05
N LYS A 90 -6.12 13.68 0.05
CA LYS A 90 -7.31 13.17 -0.66
C LYS A 90 -7.26 13.40 -2.17
N GLN A 91 -6.36 14.25 -2.63
CA GLN A 91 -6.24 14.62 -4.04
C GLN A 91 -4.95 14.12 -4.67
N LYS A 92 -3.86 14.09 -3.88
CA LYS A 92 -2.54 13.69 -4.33
C LYS A 92 -1.76 13.04 -3.19
N PRO A 93 -1.07 11.91 -3.43
CA PRO A 93 -0.16 11.35 -2.45
C PRO A 93 0.96 12.32 -2.08
N VAL A 94 1.38 12.28 -0.82
CA VAL A 94 2.65 12.87 -0.37
C VAL A 94 3.68 11.76 -0.19
N THR A 95 4.95 12.12 -0.39
CA THR A 95 6.07 11.18 -0.36
C THR A 95 6.86 11.34 0.94
N LEU A 96 7.08 10.23 1.63
CA LEU A 96 8.03 10.10 2.73
C LEU A 96 9.17 9.17 2.28
N THR A 97 10.37 9.71 2.10
CA THR A 97 11.54 8.92 1.73
C THR A 97 12.37 8.62 2.96
N LEU A 98 12.56 7.33 3.21
CA LEU A 98 13.31 6.80 4.35
C LEU A 98 14.61 6.17 3.88
N ARG A 99 15.72 6.47 4.56
CA ARG A 99 17.04 5.90 4.31
C ARG A 99 17.55 5.13 5.52
N LEU A 100 18.01 3.90 5.29
CA LEU A 100 18.78 3.14 6.27
C LEU A 100 20.15 3.76 6.45
N VAL A 101 20.57 3.95 7.69
CA VAL A 101 21.88 4.49 8.04
C VAL A 101 22.65 3.46 8.85
N ALA A 102 23.90 3.24 8.48
CA ALA A 102 24.81 2.36 9.23
C ALA A 102 25.01 2.87 10.66
N THR A 103 25.08 1.97 11.60
CA THR A 103 25.41 2.22 13.00
C THR A 103 26.70 1.48 13.36
N GLY A 104 27.14 1.59 14.62
CA GLY A 104 28.22 0.73 15.11
C GLY A 104 27.89 -0.76 15.14
N ASP A 105 26.58 -1.07 15.17
CA ASP A 105 26.09 -2.45 15.27
C ASP A 105 25.78 -3.08 13.90
N LEU A 106 25.10 -2.32 13.02
CA LEU A 106 24.61 -2.81 11.73
C LEU A 106 25.00 -1.91 10.56
N GLY A 107 25.58 -2.51 9.51
CA GLY A 107 25.87 -1.85 8.26
C GLY A 107 24.71 -1.93 7.26
N VAL A 108 24.72 -1.04 6.26
CA VAL A 108 23.83 -1.09 5.09
C VAL A 108 24.45 -1.99 4.04
N ALA A 109 23.71 -3.02 3.59
CA ALA A 109 24.21 -4.06 2.72
C ALA A 109 24.26 -3.64 1.24
N TYR A 110 23.24 -2.92 0.78
CA TYR A 110 23.09 -2.50 -0.61
C TYR A 110 22.71 -1.03 -0.67
N ALA A 111 23.53 -0.21 -1.34
CA ALA A 111 23.30 1.22 -1.46
C ALA A 111 22.01 1.53 -2.24
N ASP A 112 21.76 0.79 -3.32
CA ASP A 112 20.56 0.88 -4.15
C ASP A 112 19.27 0.42 -3.46
N LYS A 113 19.40 -0.32 -2.35
CA LYS A 113 18.26 -0.80 -1.51
C LYS A 113 18.26 -0.17 -0.11
N SER A 114 18.98 0.92 0.06
CA SER A 114 19.06 1.65 1.33
C SER A 114 17.93 2.66 1.52
N GLU A 115 17.17 2.96 0.46
CA GLU A 115 16.07 3.91 0.50
C GLU A 115 14.77 3.31 0.03
N ILE A 116 13.68 3.82 0.62
CA ILE A 116 12.31 3.48 0.23
C ILE A 116 11.44 4.74 0.28
N ARG A 117 10.52 4.84 -0.66
CA ARG A 117 9.50 5.90 -0.68
C ARG A 117 8.16 5.34 -0.23
N LEU A 118 7.55 5.96 0.77
CA LEU A 118 6.15 5.72 1.14
C LEU A 118 5.30 6.80 0.47
N LEU A 119 4.38 6.39 -0.39
CA LEU A 119 3.41 7.27 -1.04
C LEU A 119 2.14 7.25 -0.21
N ILE A 120 1.93 8.28 0.59
CA ILE A 120 0.87 8.37 1.61
C ILE A 120 -0.31 9.12 1.00
N ALA A 121 -1.50 8.52 1.01
CA ALA A 121 -2.71 9.13 0.47
C ALA A 121 -3.95 8.76 1.29
N ASP A 122 -4.95 9.65 1.35
CA ASP A 122 -6.30 9.35 1.83
C ASP A 122 -7.23 9.08 0.65
N MET A 123 -6.80 8.19 -0.23
CA MET A 123 -7.50 7.78 -1.44
C MET A 123 -7.06 6.38 -1.86
N LEU A 124 -7.92 5.68 -2.60
CA LEU A 124 -7.55 4.42 -3.21
C LEU A 124 -6.61 4.65 -4.39
N LYS A 125 -5.61 3.80 -4.49
CA LYS A 125 -4.78 3.76 -5.69
C LYS A 125 -5.61 3.18 -6.84
N LYS A 126 -5.79 3.99 -7.91
CA LYS A 126 -6.26 3.42 -9.17
C LYS A 126 -5.17 2.51 -9.72
N PRO A 127 -5.50 1.31 -10.15
CA PRO A 127 -4.52 0.46 -10.81
C PRO A 127 -3.98 1.13 -12.07
N GLU A 128 -2.68 1.13 -12.19
CA GLU A 128 -1.95 1.67 -13.34
C GLU A 128 -1.01 0.58 -13.84
N GLY A 129 -0.92 0.39 -15.13
CA GLY A 129 0.00 -0.55 -15.76
C GLY A 129 -0.54 -1.15 -17.05
N GLU A 130 0.35 -1.67 -17.87
CA GLU A 130 0.04 -2.43 -19.06
C GLU A 130 0.05 -3.93 -18.75
N GLY A 131 -0.82 -4.65 -19.42
CA GLY A 131 -0.93 -6.11 -19.31
C GLY A 131 -2.08 -6.58 -18.43
N TYR A 132 -2.36 -7.86 -18.48
CA TYR A 132 -3.56 -8.48 -17.92
C TYR A 132 -3.80 -8.17 -16.43
N TYR A 133 -2.75 -7.95 -15.67
CA TYR A 133 -2.80 -7.67 -14.23
C TYR A 133 -2.72 -6.19 -13.88
N GLY A 134 -2.38 -5.33 -14.85
CA GLY A 134 -2.24 -3.89 -14.64
C GLY A 134 -3.32 -3.05 -15.30
N ASP A 135 -4.11 -3.64 -16.19
CA ASP A 135 -4.96 -2.92 -17.13
C ASP A 135 -6.42 -2.80 -16.71
N MET A 136 -6.79 -3.03 -15.50
CA MET A 136 -8.19 -2.97 -15.07
C MET A 136 -9.13 -4.03 -15.68
N THR A 137 -8.64 -4.96 -16.52
CA THR A 137 -9.51 -5.90 -17.25
C THR A 137 -10.36 -6.74 -16.31
N ALA A 138 -9.75 -7.27 -15.26
CA ALA A 138 -10.47 -8.07 -14.28
C ALA A 138 -11.46 -7.26 -13.45
N PHE A 139 -11.12 -6.03 -13.07
CA PHE A 139 -12.07 -5.15 -12.40
C PHE A 139 -13.26 -4.85 -13.33
N LYS A 140 -12.99 -4.50 -14.58
CA LYS A 140 -14.04 -4.22 -15.57
C LYS A 140 -14.93 -5.40 -15.83
N LYS A 141 -14.36 -6.61 -15.91
CA LYS A 141 -15.11 -7.84 -16.08
C LYS A 141 -16.09 -8.08 -14.93
N LEU A 142 -15.65 -7.91 -13.69
CA LEU A 142 -16.43 -8.17 -12.49
C LEU A 142 -17.36 -7.00 -12.11
N PHE A 143 -16.87 -5.77 -12.21
CA PHE A 143 -17.49 -4.58 -11.63
C PHE A 143 -17.79 -3.46 -12.64
N GLY A 144 -17.48 -3.64 -13.92
CA GLY A 144 -17.67 -2.61 -14.95
C GLY A 144 -16.65 -1.47 -14.83
N GLU A 145 -17.00 -0.29 -15.33
CA GLU A 145 -16.09 0.87 -15.30
C GLU A 145 -15.71 1.24 -13.87
N TYR A 146 -14.44 1.55 -13.68
CA TYR A 146 -13.87 1.90 -12.39
C TYR A 146 -14.41 3.25 -11.89
N SER A 147 -14.70 3.31 -10.60
CA SER A 147 -14.77 4.55 -9.82
C SER A 147 -14.26 4.28 -8.40
N GLN A 148 -13.71 5.29 -7.75
CA GLN A 148 -13.25 5.16 -6.36
C GLN A 148 -14.40 4.77 -5.43
N LYS A 149 -15.57 5.38 -5.62
CA LYS A 149 -16.77 5.05 -4.84
C LYS A 149 -17.19 3.59 -5.00
N LYS A 150 -17.14 3.05 -6.22
CA LYS A 150 -17.44 1.64 -6.48
C LYS A 150 -16.42 0.73 -5.79
N HIS A 151 -15.15 1.06 -5.87
CA HIS A 151 -14.06 0.35 -5.20
C HIS A 151 -14.26 0.36 -3.66
N MET A 152 -14.61 1.52 -3.08
CA MET A 152 -14.98 1.61 -1.67
C MET A 152 -16.13 0.68 -1.30
N MET A 153 -17.20 0.68 -2.09
CA MET A 153 -18.35 -0.21 -1.86
C MET A 153 -17.96 -1.69 -1.89
N ILE A 154 -16.98 -2.07 -2.73
CA ILE A 154 -16.44 -3.43 -2.77
C ILE A 154 -15.70 -3.74 -1.47
N ILE A 155 -14.82 -2.85 -1.02
CA ILE A 155 -14.10 -3.01 0.26
C ILE A 155 -15.08 -3.11 1.43
N GLU A 156 -16.09 -2.23 1.49
CA GLU A 156 -17.12 -2.27 2.54
C GLU A 156 -17.89 -3.59 2.57
N MET A 157 -18.15 -4.19 1.40
CA MET A 157 -18.88 -5.45 1.29
C MET A 157 -18.01 -6.68 1.58
N THR A 158 -16.74 -6.65 1.26
CA THR A 158 -15.82 -7.80 1.31
C THR A 158 -14.90 -7.77 2.50
N GLY A 159 -14.59 -6.58 3.03
CA GLY A 159 -13.54 -6.37 4.01
C GLY A 159 -12.13 -6.36 3.41
N HIS A 160 -12.00 -6.47 2.08
CA HIS A 160 -10.71 -6.61 1.38
C HIS A 160 -10.56 -5.57 0.28
N ASP A 161 -9.34 -5.05 0.12
CA ASP A 161 -8.97 -4.31 -1.07
C ASP A 161 -8.70 -5.30 -2.21
N PHE A 162 -9.55 -5.28 -3.22
CA PHE A 162 -9.46 -6.13 -4.41
C PHE A 162 -8.05 -6.12 -5.04
N TRP A 163 -7.31 -5.02 -4.93
CA TRP A 163 -5.97 -4.89 -5.49
C TRP A 163 -4.88 -5.43 -4.58
N GLU A 164 -5.04 -5.33 -3.27
CA GLU A 164 -4.11 -5.92 -2.31
C GLU A 164 -4.18 -7.45 -2.37
N ASP A 165 -5.38 -8.00 -2.50
CA ASP A 165 -5.59 -9.44 -2.67
C ASP A 165 -4.94 -9.96 -3.96
N THR A 166 -4.92 -9.16 -5.01
CA THR A 166 -4.33 -9.55 -6.31
C THR A 166 -2.83 -9.33 -6.42
N TYR A 167 -2.27 -8.40 -5.65
CA TYR A 167 -0.85 -8.02 -5.72
C TYR A 167 -0.07 -8.24 -4.42
N GLY A 168 -0.75 -8.32 -3.27
CA GLY A 168 -0.12 -8.34 -1.95
C GLY A 168 0.40 -9.70 -1.48
N SER A 169 -0.11 -10.78 -2.01
CA SER A 169 0.35 -12.12 -1.62
C SER A 169 1.62 -12.54 -2.35
N GLY A 170 2.74 -11.91 -2.13
CA GLY A 170 4.14 -12.22 -2.52
C GLY A 170 4.50 -13.43 -3.41
N ASN A 171 3.55 -14.19 -3.84
CA ASN A 171 3.64 -15.36 -4.72
C ASN A 171 3.16 -15.10 -6.15
N GLY A 172 3.18 -13.88 -6.60
CA GLY A 172 3.43 -13.48 -8.00
C GLY A 172 2.53 -14.00 -9.11
N ASN A 173 1.49 -14.80 -8.95
CA ASN A 173 0.82 -15.36 -10.12
C ASN A 173 -0.67 -15.72 -10.03
N TYR A 174 -1.39 -15.52 -8.94
CA TYR A 174 -2.69 -16.19 -8.83
C TYR A 174 -3.88 -15.32 -8.42
N GLY A 175 -3.72 -13.99 -8.27
CA GLY A 175 -4.71 -13.14 -7.67
C GLY A 175 -6.14 -13.32 -8.20
N ILE A 176 -6.43 -12.86 -9.39
CA ILE A 176 -7.83 -12.70 -9.84
C ILE A 176 -8.47 -13.98 -10.40
N TYR A 177 -7.72 -14.87 -11.02
CA TYR A 177 -8.30 -16.04 -11.68
C TYR A 177 -8.91 -17.05 -10.73
N TYR A 178 -8.35 -17.18 -9.52
CA TYR A 178 -8.87 -18.10 -8.52
C TYR A 178 -9.91 -17.45 -7.60
N GLU A 179 -10.05 -16.12 -7.64
CA GLU A 179 -10.97 -15.38 -6.80
C GLU A 179 -12.15 -14.80 -7.58
N GLU A 180 -12.27 -15.06 -8.88
CA GLU A 180 -13.43 -14.67 -9.68
C GLU A 180 -14.71 -15.23 -9.05
N ASP A 181 -14.67 -16.47 -8.60
CA ASP A 181 -15.79 -17.11 -7.90
C ASP A 181 -16.09 -16.42 -6.55
N TYR A 182 -15.07 -15.98 -5.84
CA TYR A 182 -15.24 -15.22 -4.60
C TYR A 182 -15.90 -13.86 -4.83
N TYR A 183 -15.45 -13.10 -5.82
CA TYR A 183 -15.96 -11.76 -6.08
C TYR A 183 -17.27 -11.72 -6.88
N THR A 184 -17.62 -12.75 -7.63
CA THR A 184 -18.85 -12.79 -8.44
C THR A 184 -20.13 -12.54 -7.64
N PRO A 185 -20.35 -13.13 -6.46
CA PRO A 185 -21.53 -12.81 -5.64
C PRO A 185 -21.62 -11.35 -5.22
N TYR A 186 -20.48 -10.74 -4.90
CA TYR A 186 -20.41 -9.32 -4.55
C TYR A 186 -20.65 -8.42 -5.77
N ALA A 187 -20.12 -8.79 -6.93
CA ALA A 187 -20.37 -8.09 -8.19
C ALA A 187 -21.88 -8.05 -8.51
N ARG A 188 -22.58 -9.19 -8.36
CA ARG A 188 -24.03 -9.28 -8.53
C ARG A 188 -24.81 -8.44 -7.50
N LYS A 189 -24.36 -8.43 -6.25
CA LYS A 189 -24.97 -7.61 -5.19
C LYS A 189 -24.77 -6.13 -5.48
N LEU A 190 -23.55 -5.72 -5.83
CA LEU A 190 -23.21 -4.34 -6.16
C LEU A 190 -23.98 -3.84 -7.40
N TYR A 191 -24.11 -4.69 -8.43
CA TYR A 191 -24.93 -4.39 -9.61
C TYR A 191 -26.36 -4.03 -9.23
N LYS A 192 -27.01 -4.83 -8.37
CA LYS A 192 -28.39 -4.58 -7.91
C LYS A 192 -28.48 -3.26 -7.13
N ILE A 193 -27.50 -2.94 -6.31
CA ILE A 193 -27.46 -1.68 -5.55
C ILE A 193 -27.34 -0.51 -6.51
N ILE A 194 -26.43 -0.56 -7.47
CA ILE A 194 -26.17 0.55 -8.42
C ILE A 194 -27.34 0.74 -9.37
N THR A 195 -27.93 -0.33 -9.89
CA THR A 195 -29.06 -0.23 -10.84
C THR A 195 -30.41 0.02 -10.15
N GLY A 196 -30.52 -0.30 -8.87
CA GLY A 196 -31.72 -0.05 -8.06
C GLY A 196 -31.81 1.34 -7.43
N SER A 197 -30.74 2.16 -7.56
CA SER A 197 -30.65 3.48 -6.94
C SER A 197 -29.85 4.43 -7.84
N GLU A 198 -30.10 5.73 -7.75
CA GLU A 198 -29.27 6.73 -8.43
C GLU A 198 -27.99 6.99 -7.62
N ILE A 199 -26.99 6.12 -7.79
CA ILE A 199 -25.69 6.28 -7.14
C ILE A 199 -24.76 7.02 -8.10
N ARG A 200 -24.11 8.08 -7.58
CA ARG A 200 -23.13 8.88 -8.33
C ARG A 200 -21.73 8.53 -7.84
N ASP A 201 -20.80 8.50 -8.79
CA ASP A 201 -19.37 8.36 -8.51
C ASP A 201 -18.78 9.65 -7.92
N GLU A 202 -17.50 9.65 -7.66
CA GLU A 202 -16.74 10.79 -7.12
C GLU A 202 -16.72 12.02 -8.03
N THR A 203 -17.07 11.88 -9.31
CA THR A 203 -17.19 12.98 -10.29
C THR A 203 -18.60 13.53 -10.37
N GLY A 204 -19.58 12.92 -9.69
CA GLY A 204 -20.99 13.24 -9.74
C GLY A 204 -21.76 12.55 -10.87
N LYS A 205 -21.10 11.70 -11.69
CA LYS A 205 -21.73 10.94 -12.77
C LYS A 205 -22.52 9.76 -12.20
N VAL A 206 -23.73 9.54 -12.69
CA VAL A 206 -24.56 8.39 -12.31
C VAL A 206 -23.87 7.11 -12.77
N MET A 207 -23.66 6.18 -11.86
CA MET A 207 -23.08 4.88 -12.18
C MET A 207 -24.05 4.04 -13.00
N GLN A 208 -23.52 3.36 -14.01
CA GLN A 208 -24.29 2.51 -14.91
C GLN A 208 -24.13 1.03 -14.55
N GLY A 209 -25.10 0.22 -14.90
CA GLY A 209 -24.99 -1.23 -14.88
C GLY A 209 -23.97 -1.74 -15.90
N TRP A 210 -23.52 -2.97 -15.71
CA TRP A 210 -22.57 -3.67 -16.59
C TRP A 210 -22.98 -5.13 -16.72
N ASN A 211 -22.34 -5.87 -17.64
CA ASN A 211 -22.55 -7.31 -17.73
C ASN A 211 -21.85 -8.00 -16.53
N VAL A 212 -22.63 -8.55 -15.63
CA VAL A 212 -22.10 -9.31 -14.48
C VAL A 212 -21.94 -10.76 -14.89
N PRO A 213 -20.78 -11.41 -14.63
CA PRO A 213 -20.56 -12.81 -14.91
C PRO A 213 -21.53 -13.75 -14.22
#